data_50e1c80a1a11c8adf61091fb26dfa6f7
#
_entry.id   50e1c80a1a11c8adf61091fb26dfa6f7
#
_cell.length_a   1.000
_cell.length_b   1.000
_cell.length_c   1.000
_cell.angle_alpha   90.00
_cell.angle_beta   90.00
_cell.angle_gamma   90.00
#
_symmetry.space_group_name_H-M   'P 1'
#
loop_
_entity.id
_entity.type
_entity.pdbx_description
1 polymer ?
#
loop_
_entity_poly.entity_id
_entity_poly.type
_entity_poly.pdbx_seq_one_letter_code
_entity_poly.pdbx_strand_id
1 'polypeptide(L)'
;MKRRSVLLSGVALSGTALANDSIFFSPLKYLGAEQQRSIDASRSLLDNLIPPSLPQYDNLAGKLARRAVLTSKKLVYVWTENFANVKGVPMARSVPLGELPNVDWLLKTAGVIVELIVNFVASLPASAAAQFERIAAGLSGDLEAARQVHEALLEEAKNDPAAAGSLLLRFTELQTRVIALLTRVGLLVDDILKSASNLVTQGGQGDGLNRFRAVFGTLRLPEVADSFRDDEAFAYWRVAGPNPLLIRRVDALPANFPLGEEQFRRVMGADDSLLEAAASRRLYLLDYAELGKLAPSGAVDKLLTGTGFAYAPIALFALGKDRARLLPVAIQCGQDPATHPMFVRPAESESDLYWGWQMAKTVVQVAEENYHEMFVHLAQTHLVSEAFCLATQRTLAPSHPLHVLLAPHFEGTLFINEGAARILLPSAGFIDVMFAAPIQDTQATAGGNRLGFDFYRGMLPESLKARNVDDPLALPDYPYRDDGLLVWNAIRQWAADYVAVYYASDGDVTADVELAAWVGEVIGSGKVAGFRPITGRSQLVEELTMVDRKSVV
;
A
#
# COMPACT_ATOMS: atom_id res chain seq x y z
N MET A 1 9.59 10.82 -12.29
CA MET A 1 8.52 11.83 -12.07
C MET A 1 7.23 11.30 -12.67
N LYS A 2 6.18 11.13 -11.92
CA LYS A 2 4.81 10.63 -12.12
C LYS A 2 4.56 9.26 -11.48
N ARG A 3 4.62 9.23 -10.13
CA ARG A 3 4.20 8.08 -9.29
C ARG A 3 2.77 8.25 -8.75
N ARG A 4 1.84 8.81 -9.49
CA ARG A 4 0.49 9.15 -8.98
C ARG A 4 -0.64 8.18 -9.33
N SER A 5 -0.39 7.13 -10.10
CA SER A 5 -1.50 6.37 -10.71
C SER A 5 -1.88 5.05 -10.02
N VAL A 6 -1.06 4.49 -9.13
CA VAL A 6 -1.29 3.12 -8.61
C VAL A 6 -2.08 3.08 -7.29
N LEU A 7 -2.02 4.14 -6.50
CA LEU A 7 -2.68 4.18 -5.17
C LEU A 7 -4.22 4.36 -5.20
N LEU A 8 -4.81 4.59 -6.35
CA LEU A 8 -6.16 5.14 -6.46
C LEU A 8 -7.23 4.19 -7.00
N SER A 9 -6.84 3.04 -7.51
CA SER A 9 -7.80 2.02 -7.94
C SER A 9 -8.50 1.29 -6.78
N GLY A 10 -7.93 1.35 -5.58
CA GLY A 10 -8.44 0.63 -4.41
C GLY A 10 -9.55 1.32 -3.60
N VAL A 11 -9.74 2.62 -3.72
CA VAL A 11 -10.66 3.37 -2.84
C VAL A 11 -12.09 3.50 -3.39
N ALA A 12 -12.30 3.21 -4.67
CA ALA A 12 -13.49 3.63 -5.38
C ALA A 12 -14.70 2.66 -5.35
N LEU A 13 -14.59 1.42 -4.84
CA LEU A 13 -15.54 0.42 -5.33
C LEU A 13 -16.22 -0.51 -4.28
N SER A 14 -16.55 -0.09 -3.07
CA SER A 14 -17.32 -0.94 -2.16
C SER A 14 -18.43 -0.19 -1.41
N GLY A 15 -19.61 -0.14 -1.98
CA GLY A 15 -20.78 0.56 -1.44
C GLY A 15 -21.66 -0.22 -0.47
N THR A 16 -21.61 -1.55 -0.46
CA THR A 16 -22.54 -2.36 0.34
C THR A 16 -22.32 -2.31 1.85
N ALA A 17 -21.09 -2.07 2.30
CA ALA A 17 -20.77 -1.96 3.73
C ALA A 17 -21.18 -0.60 4.34
N LEU A 18 -21.45 0.41 3.51
CA LEU A 18 -21.79 1.76 3.98
C LEU A 18 -23.27 1.92 4.36
N ALA A 19 -24.15 1.04 3.89
CA ALA A 19 -25.59 1.20 4.09
C ALA A 19 -26.07 0.83 5.50
N ASN A 20 -25.38 -0.05 6.21
CA ASN A 20 -25.82 -0.53 7.53
C ASN A 20 -25.03 -0.01 8.73
N ASP A 21 -23.81 0.54 8.51
CA ASP A 21 -23.00 1.16 9.55
C ASP A 21 -22.52 2.54 9.11
N SER A 22 -23.46 3.50 9.07
CA SER A 22 -23.19 4.92 8.79
C SER A 22 -22.27 5.61 9.82
N ILE A 23 -21.65 4.84 10.69
CA ILE A 23 -20.80 5.31 11.80
C ILE A 23 -19.50 5.93 11.27
N PHE A 24 -18.98 5.49 10.12
CA PHE A 24 -17.72 6.00 9.57
C PHE A 24 -17.83 7.44 9.08
N PHE A 25 -18.95 7.79 8.46
CA PHE A 25 -19.20 9.11 7.88
C PHE A 25 -20.41 9.82 8.50
N SER A 26 -20.83 9.47 9.72
CA SER A 26 -21.93 10.18 10.39
C SER A 26 -21.49 11.55 10.86
N PRO A 27 -22.08 12.66 10.37
CA PRO A 27 -21.78 14.00 10.84
C PRO A 27 -21.97 14.18 12.37
N LEU A 28 -22.94 13.45 12.96
CA LEU A 28 -23.22 13.50 14.39
C LEU A 28 -22.09 12.96 15.28
N LYS A 29 -21.27 12.02 14.76
CA LYS A 29 -20.09 11.50 15.47
C LYS A 29 -19.00 12.57 15.61
N TYR A 30 -19.03 13.59 14.75
CA TYR A 30 -18.03 14.65 14.66
C TYR A 30 -18.44 15.96 15.33
N LEU A 31 -19.71 16.11 15.76
CA LEU A 31 -20.19 17.32 16.46
C LEU A 31 -19.59 17.51 17.86
N GLY A 32 -19.17 16.42 18.53
CA GLY A 32 -18.36 16.49 19.76
C GLY A 32 -16.89 16.82 19.53
N ALA A 33 -16.50 16.91 18.28
CA ALA A 33 -15.13 17.07 17.81
C ALA A 33 -14.62 18.52 17.85
N GLU A 34 -15.50 19.51 17.82
CA GLU A 34 -15.09 20.92 17.75
C GLU A 34 -14.36 21.39 19.01
N GLN A 35 -14.84 20.96 20.17
CA GLN A 35 -14.16 21.30 21.44
C GLN A 35 -12.77 20.67 21.50
N GLN A 36 -12.62 19.44 21.03
CA GLN A 36 -11.32 18.77 21.01
C GLN A 36 -10.36 19.43 20.01
N ARG A 37 -10.82 19.80 18.82
CA ARG A 37 -10.00 20.50 17.81
C ARG A 37 -9.56 21.88 18.26
N SER A 38 -10.44 22.63 18.92
CA SER A 38 -10.09 23.94 19.51
C SER A 38 -9.02 23.81 20.59
N ILE A 39 -9.09 22.74 21.39
CA ILE A 39 -8.09 22.40 22.40
C ILE A 39 -6.78 21.96 21.71
N ASP A 40 -6.85 21.13 20.69
CA ASP A 40 -5.68 20.61 19.99
C ASP A 40 -5.00 21.70 19.12
N ALA A 41 -5.76 22.59 18.50
CA ALA A 41 -5.21 23.75 17.79
C ALA A 41 -4.56 24.76 18.74
N SER A 42 -5.17 25.01 19.90
CA SER A 42 -4.58 25.88 20.93
C SER A 42 -3.34 25.25 21.57
N ARG A 43 -3.32 23.92 21.72
CA ARG A 43 -2.15 23.15 22.16
C ARG A 43 -1.04 23.14 21.11
N SER A 44 -1.37 22.95 19.83
CA SER A 44 -0.41 23.01 18.72
C SER A 44 0.30 24.36 18.64
N LEU A 45 -0.40 25.47 18.93
CA LEU A 45 0.21 26.80 19.02
C LEU A 45 1.18 26.90 20.20
N LEU A 46 0.83 26.33 21.37
CA LEU A 46 1.68 26.30 22.56
C LEU A 46 2.86 25.33 22.41
N ASP A 47 2.63 24.17 21.81
CA ASP A 47 3.65 23.15 21.55
C ASP A 47 4.72 23.63 20.57
N ASN A 48 4.35 24.49 19.59
CA ASN A 48 5.29 25.11 18.67
C ASN A 48 6.16 26.21 19.29
N LEU A 49 5.83 26.69 20.50
CA LEU A 49 6.61 27.68 21.25
C LEU A 49 7.67 27.05 22.17
N ILE A 50 7.55 25.75 22.45
CA ILE A 50 8.47 25.02 23.31
C ILE A 50 9.38 24.17 22.43
N PRO A 51 10.70 24.38 22.42
CA PRO A 51 11.60 23.55 21.65
C PRO A 51 11.52 22.09 22.10
N PRO A 52 11.61 21.14 21.17
CA PRO A 52 11.62 19.72 21.52
C PRO A 52 12.74 19.38 22.50
N SER A 53 12.42 18.56 23.50
CA SER A 53 13.36 18.15 24.54
C SER A 53 13.18 16.68 24.92
N LEU A 54 14.27 16.05 25.39
CA LEU A 54 14.21 14.70 25.95
C LEU A 54 13.67 14.73 27.39
N PRO A 55 12.87 13.72 27.80
CA PRO A 55 12.21 13.72 29.10
C PRO A 55 13.17 13.75 30.30
N GLN A 56 14.42 13.23 30.15
CA GLN A 56 15.42 13.26 31.21
C GLN A 56 15.90 14.68 31.53
N TYR A 57 15.82 15.63 30.61
CA TYR A 57 16.27 17.01 30.80
C TYR A 57 15.16 17.94 31.31
N ASP A 58 13.91 17.47 31.36
CA ASP A 58 12.80 18.26 31.89
C ASP A 58 12.87 18.38 33.40
N ASN A 59 12.42 19.53 33.94
CA ASN A 59 12.19 19.69 35.37
C ASN A 59 10.94 18.89 35.80
N LEU A 60 10.65 18.90 37.10
CA LEU A 60 9.51 18.15 37.67
C LEU A 60 8.17 18.54 37.03
N ALA A 61 7.94 19.82 36.78
CA ALA A 61 6.70 20.30 36.17
C ALA A 61 6.56 19.82 34.74
N GLY A 62 7.64 19.86 33.94
CA GLY A 62 7.68 19.31 32.57
C GLY A 62 7.39 17.81 32.55
N LYS A 63 8.02 17.04 33.45
CA LYS A 63 7.77 15.59 33.56
C LYS A 63 6.32 15.27 33.91
N LEU A 64 5.71 16.05 34.80
CA LEU A 64 4.29 15.90 35.19
C LEU A 64 3.36 16.24 33.98
N ALA A 65 3.66 17.32 33.27
CA ALA A 65 2.89 17.74 32.09
C ALA A 65 2.94 16.66 31.00
N ARG A 66 4.12 16.11 30.64
CA ARG A 66 4.26 14.98 29.70
C ARG A 66 3.41 13.80 30.14
N ARG A 67 3.54 13.39 31.41
CA ARG A 67 2.77 12.25 31.95
C ARG A 67 1.26 12.48 31.84
N ALA A 68 0.75 13.67 32.11
CA ALA A 68 -0.66 14.01 31.99
C ALA A 68 -1.14 13.90 30.53
N VAL A 69 -0.38 14.45 29.57
CA VAL A 69 -0.68 14.37 28.14
C VAL A 69 -0.68 12.93 27.66
N LEU A 70 0.34 12.15 27.97
CA LEU A 70 0.43 10.74 27.54
C LEU A 70 -0.69 9.89 28.16
N THR A 71 -1.10 10.18 29.41
CA THR A 71 -2.25 9.51 30.03
C THR A 71 -3.53 9.79 29.24
N SER A 72 -3.77 11.06 28.85
CA SER A 72 -4.95 11.41 28.05
C SER A 72 -4.90 10.79 26.65
N LYS A 73 -3.74 10.80 25.98
CA LYS A 73 -3.57 10.17 24.66
C LYS A 73 -3.86 8.67 24.70
N LYS A 74 -3.47 7.95 25.75
CA LYS A 74 -3.77 6.52 25.90
C LYS A 74 -5.27 6.21 25.99
N LEU A 75 -6.10 7.16 26.42
CA LEU A 75 -7.56 7.02 26.43
C LEU A 75 -8.18 7.21 25.05
N VAL A 76 -7.52 7.98 24.18
CA VAL A 76 -7.99 8.30 22.83
C VAL A 76 -7.48 7.28 21.82
N TYR A 77 -6.19 6.99 21.82
CA TYR A 77 -5.55 6.02 20.94
C TYR A 77 -5.59 4.64 21.59
N VAL A 78 -6.62 3.87 21.33
CA VAL A 78 -6.86 2.57 21.98
C VAL A 78 -6.61 1.44 21.03
N TRP A 79 -5.77 0.48 21.42
CA TRP A 79 -5.54 -0.74 20.67
C TRP A 79 -6.75 -1.66 20.64
N THR A 80 -6.90 -2.38 19.52
CA THR A 80 -7.80 -3.51 19.36
C THR A 80 -7.21 -4.57 18.45
N GLU A 81 -7.47 -5.84 18.73
CA GLU A 81 -7.16 -6.97 17.84
C GLU A 81 -8.43 -7.53 17.19
N ASN A 82 -9.57 -6.92 17.48
CA ASN A 82 -10.89 -7.34 17.00
C ASN A 82 -11.48 -6.34 16.00
N PHE A 83 -10.63 -5.65 15.24
CA PHE A 83 -11.13 -4.75 14.22
C PHE A 83 -11.84 -5.56 13.12
N ALA A 84 -12.94 -5.03 12.59
CA ALA A 84 -13.70 -5.70 11.55
C ALA A 84 -12.81 -6.00 10.34
N ASN A 85 -12.88 -7.22 9.83
CA ASN A 85 -12.15 -7.70 8.64
C ASN A 85 -10.61 -7.74 8.74
N VAL A 86 -10.02 -7.42 9.92
CA VAL A 86 -8.57 -7.48 10.18
C VAL A 86 -8.31 -8.10 11.56
N LYS A 87 -8.99 -9.21 11.87
CA LYS A 87 -8.90 -9.85 13.18
C LYS A 87 -7.51 -10.38 13.49
N GLY A 88 -7.09 -10.21 14.75
CA GLY A 88 -5.81 -10.70 15.26
C GLY A 88 -4.64 -9.75 15.01
N VAL A 89 -4.81 -8.74 14.15
CA VAL A 89 -3.82 -7.69 13.91
C VAL A 89 -4.10 -6.50 14.84
N PRO A 90 -3.09 -5.99 15.57
CA PRO A 90 -3.25 -4.80 16.38
C PRO A 90 -3.52 -3.56 15.52
N MET A 91 -4.63 -2.90 15.78
CA MET A 91 -5.08 -1.68 15.10
C MET A 91 -5.65 -0.66 16.10
N ALA A 92 -5.89 0.55 15.65
CA ALA A 92 -6.67 1.54 16.40
C ALA A 92 -8.13 1.10 16.49
N ARG A 93 -8.74 1.19 17.68
CA ARG A 93 -10.17 0.88 17.85
C ARG A 93 -11.07 1.81 17.04
N SER A 94 -10.65 3.06 16.89
CA SER A 94 -11.32 4.10 16.11
C SER A 94 -10.32 5.17 15.74
N VAL A 95 -10.58 5.91 14.66
CA VAL A 95 -9.77 7.06 14.26
C VAL A 95 -10.04 8.21 15.22
N PRO A 96 -9.03 8.70 15.95
CA PRO A 96 -9.14 9.92 16.72
C PRO A 96 -9.37 11.12 15.82
N LEU A 97 -10.01 12.18 16.35
CA LEU A 97 -10.38 13.35 15.55
C LEU A 97 -9.16 14.10 14.99
N GLY A 98 -8.06 14.15 15.76
CA GLY A 98 -6.82 14.77 15.31
C GLY A 98 -6.13 14.02 14.15
N GLU A 99 -6.55 12.78 13.88
CA GLU A 99 -6.03 11.95 12.78
C GLU A 99 -6.90 11.98 11.52
N LEU A 100 -7.96 12.79 11.50
CA LEU A 100 -8.75 12.99 10.28
C LEU A 100 -7.93 13.80 9.28
N PRO A 101 -7.91 13.38 8.00
CA PRO A 101 -7.21 14.11 6.97
C PRO A 101 -7.69 15.55 6.84
N ASN A 102 -6.80 16.45 6.50
CA ASN A 102 -7.16 17.83 6.21
C ASN A 102 -8.03 17.96 4.95
N VAL A 103 -8.66 19.13 4.77
CA VAL A 103 -9.60 19.36 3.66
C VAL A 103 -8.92 19.23 2.30
N ASP A 104 -7.67 19.67 2.15
CA ASP A 104 -6.92 19.56 0.88
C ASP A 104 -6.74 18.08 0.48
N TRP A 105 -6.36 17.23 1.43
CA TRP A 105 -6.23 15.80 1.21
C TRP A 105 -7.57 15.16 0.81
N LEU A 106 -8.64 15.47 1.54
CA LEU A 106 -9.97 14.95 1.26
C LEU A 106 -10.47 15.38 -0.13
N LEU A 107 -10.22 16.63 -0.54
CA LEU A 107 -10.60 17.13 -1.87
C LEU A 107 -9.80 16.46 -2.99
N LYS A 108 -8.51 16.20 -2.78
CA LYS A 108 -7.67 15.45 -3.72
C LYS A 108 -8.17 14.03 -3.88
N THR A 109 -8.44 13.35 -2.78
CA THR A 109 -8.96 11.97 -2.77
C THR A 109 -10.33 11.90 -3.43
N ALA A 110 -11.26 12.78 -3.05
CA ALA A 110 -12.58 12.86 -3.68
C ALA A 110 -12.46 13.13 -5.19
N GLY A 111 -11.52 13.99 -5.60
CA GLY A 111 -11.27 14.29 -7.01
C GLY A 111 -10.95 13.06 -7.83
N VAL A 112 -10.04 12.24 -7.34
CA VAL A 112 -9.65 11.01 -8.05
C VAL A 112 -10.79 10.01 -8.10
N ILE A 113 -11.53 9.83 -7.00
CA ILE A 113 -12.64 8.89 -6.96
C ILE A 113 -13.75 9.32 -7.93
N VAL A 114 -14.08 10.61 -7.95
CA VAL A 114 -15.07 11.16 -8.90
C VAL A 114 -14.60 10.97 -10.34
N GLU A 115 -13.33 11.21 -10.65
CA GLU A 115 -12.75 10.99 -11.98
C GLU A 115 -12.85 9.52 -12.42
N LEU A 116 -12.58 8.57 -11.51
CA LEU A 116 -12.75 7.14 -11.77
C LEU A 116 -14.21 6.78 -12.06
N ILE A 117 -15.18 7.36 -11.33
CA ILE A 117 -16.61 7.15 -11.58
C ILE A 117 -17.02 7.71 -12.93
N VAL A 118 -16.61 8.93 -13.26
CA VAL A 118 -16.88 9.56 -14.56
C VAL A 118 -16.32 8.70 -15.69
N ASN A 119 -15.09 8.21 -15.53
CA ASN A 119 -14.48 7.30 -16.50
C ASN A 119 -15.28 6.00 -16.64
N PHE A 120 -15.68 5.39 -15.52
CA PHE A 120 -16.46 4.16 -15.54
C PHE A 120 -17.80 4.36 -16.26
N VAL A 121 -18.54 5.42 -15.93
CA VAL A 121 -19.81 5.75 -16.58
C VAL A 121 -19.62 5.95 -18.09
N ALA A 122 -18.56 6.66 -18.50
CA ALA A 122 -18.22 6.87 -19.90
C ALA A 122 -17.85 5.58 -20.65
N SER A 123 -17.40 4.54 -19.93
CA SER A 123 -17.08 3.23 -20.52
C SER A 123 -18.29 2.29 -20.66
N LEU A 124 -19.45 2.65 -20.07
CA LEU A 124 -20.66 1.84 -20.16
C LEU A 124 -21.34 1.99 -21.53
N PRO A 125 -22.10 0.97 -21.99
CA PRO A 125 -23.02 1.13 -23.11
C PRO A 125 -24.01 2.27 -22.85
N ALA A 126 -24.35 3.06 -23.87
CA ALA A 126 -25.19 4.25 -23.75
C ALA A 126 -26.51 4.04 -22.99
N SER A 127 -27.13 2.85 -23.13
CA SER A 127 -28.36 2.49 -22.42
C SER A 127 -28.16 2.37 -20.88
N ALA A 128 -26.96 2.00 -20.43
CA ALA A 128 -26.64 1.90 -19.01
C ALA A 128 -26.03 3.21 -18.48
N ALA A 129 -25.25 3.92 -19.29
CA ALA A 129 -24.62 5.19 -18.92
C ALA A 129 -25.62 6.25 -18.51
N ALA A 130 -26.74 6.37 -19.27
CA ALA A 130 -27.74 7.42 -19.07
C ALA A 130 -28.34 7.50 -17.65
N GLN A 131 -28.39 6.39 -16.94
CA GLN A 131 -28.88 6.35 -15.56
C GLN A 131 -27.86 6.95 -14.57
N PHE A 132 -26.54 6.83 -14.85
CA PHE A 132 -25.46 7.25 -13.95
C PHE A 132 -24.86 8.61 -14.32
N GLU A 133 -25.00 9.05 -15.56
CA GLU A 133 -24.44 10.33 -16.06
C GLU A 133 -24.83 11.53 -15.21
N ARG A 134 -26.13 11.65 -14.87
CA ARG A 134 -26.62 12.77 -14.04
C ARG A 134 -26.04 12.74 -12.63
N ILE A 135 -25.83 11.55 -12.07
CA ILE A 135 -25.27 11.39 -10.72
C ILE A 135 -23.78 11.72 -10.76
N ALA A 136 -23.04 11.21 -11.75
CA ALA A 136 -21.62 11.52 -11.95
C ALA A 136 -21.39 13.03 -12.15
N ALA A 137 -22.21 13.68 -12.98
CA ALA A 137 -22.19 15.13 -13.18
C ALA A 137 -22.50 15.90 -11.88
N GLY A 138 -23.45 15.43 -11.09
CA GLY A 138 -23.77 16.01 -9.79
C GLY A 138 -22.60 15.91 -8.80
N LEU A 139 -21.92 14.77 -8.74
CA LEU A 139 -20.72 14.58 -7.90
C LEU A 139 -19.58 15.50 -8.32
N SER A 140 -19.36 15.64 -9.63
CA SER A 140 -18.36 16.57 -10.18
C SER A 140 -18.66 18.02 -9.81
N GLY A 141 -19.94 18.43 -9.90
CA GLY A 141 -20.38 19.77 -9.50
C GLY A 141 -20.23 20.04 -8.00
N ASP A 142 -20.58 19.08 -7.14
CA ASP A 142 -20.43 19.21 -5.69
C ASP A 142 -18.93 19.28 -5.29
N LEU A 143 -18.07 18.52 -5.97
CA LEU A 143 -16.61 18.57 -5.76
C LEU A 143 -16.05 19.93 -6.14
N GLU A 144 -16.43 20.46 -7.28
CA GLU A 144 -15.97 21.78 -7.76
C GLU A 144 -16.44 22.90 -6.82
N ALA A 145 -17.68 22.85 -6.36
CA ALA A 145 -18.19 23.79 -5.36
C ALA A 145 -17.41 23.71 -4.03
N ALA A 146 -17.03 22.51 -3.61
CA ALA A 146 -16.21 22.34 -2.40
C ALA A 146 -14.79 22.91 -2.59
N ARG A 147 -14.18 22.74 -3.78
CA ARG A 147 -12.87 23.35 -4.11
C ARG A 147 -12.91 24.86 -4.07
N GLN A 148 -13.93 25.47 -4.66
CA GLN A 148 -14.09 26.94 -4.66
C GLN A 148 -14.26 27.49 -3.24
N VAL A 149 -15.02 26.81 -2.39
CA VAL A 149 -15.13 27.18 -0.97
C VAL A 149 -13.77 27.07 -0.26
N HIS A 150 -13.01 26.00 -0.51
CA HIS A 150 -11.69 25.81 0.07
C HIS A 150 -10.71 26.91 -0.33
N GLU A 151 -10.65 27.24 -1.62
CA GLU A 151 -9.79 28.33 -2.14
C GLU A 151 -10.16 29.69 -1.53
N ALA A 152 -11.47 29.99 -1.43
CA ALA A 152 -11.95 31.22 -0.79
C ALA A 152 -11.56 31.30 0.70
N LEU A 153 -11.66 30.19 1.45
CA LEU A 153 -11.24 30.13 2.84
C LEU A 153 -9.73 30.30 3.02
N LEU A 154 -8.91 29.74 2.11
CA LEU A 154 -7.47 29.92 2.14
C LEU A 154 -7.08 31.36 1.86
N GLU A 155 -7.76 32.02 0.93
CA GLU A 155 -7.49 33.43 0.59
C GLU A 155 -7.91 34.36 1.76
N GLU A 156 -9.06 34.11 2.38
CA GLU A 156 -9.49 34.84 3.58
C GLU A 156 -8.49 34.65 4.73
N ALA A 157 -7.98 33.44 4.95
CA ALA A 157 -7.00 33.15 5.99
C ALA A 157 -5.69 33.91 5.80
N LYS A 158 -5.27 34.15 4.54
CA LYS A 158 -4.08 34.95 4.22
C LYS A 158 -4.30 36.44 4.51
N ASN A 159 -5.51 36.94 4.22
CA ASN A 159 -5.82 38.37 4.26
C ASN A 159 -6.29 38.85 5.65
N ASP A 160 -6.90 37.97 6.45
CA ASP A 160 -7.38 38.28 7.82
C ASP A 160 -7.00 37.17 8.82
N PRO A 161 -5.78 37.18 9.36
CA PRO A 161 -5.37 36.26 10.41
C PRO A 161 -6.21 36.36 11.70
N ALA A 162 -6.90 37.48 11.93
CA ALA A 162 -7.74 37.67 13.12
C ALA A 162 -9.05 36.90 13.04
N ALA A 163 -9.47 36.49 11.85
CA ALA A 163 -10.67 35.67 11.62
C ALA A 163 -10.47 34.16 11.95
N ALA A 164 -9.35 33.78 12.56
CA ALA A 164 -8.95 32.37 12.76
C ALA A 164 -10.04 31.49 13.38
N GLY A 165 -10.81 31.99 14.36
CA GLY A 165 -11.88 31.23 15.01
C GLY A 165 -13.06 30.92 14.09
N SER A 166 -13.50 31.90 13.27
CA SER A 166 -14.60 31.72 12.32
C SER A 166 -14.16 30.87 11.12
N LEU A 167 -12.91 31.00 10.70
CA LEU A 167 -12.31 30.21 9.62
C LEU A 167 -12.24 28.73 10.01
N LEU A 168 -11.83 28.41 11.26
CA LEU A 168 -11.76 27.04 11.73
C LEU A 168 -13.12 26.33 11.65
N LEU A 169 -14.19 27.00 12.06
CA LEU A 169 -15.55 26.46 11.95
C LEU A 169 -15.93 26.16 10.48
N ARG A 170 -15.67 27.11 9.60
CA ARG A 170 -15.99 26.97 8.15
C ARG A 170 -15.14 25.89 7.47
N PHE A 171 -13.86 25.73 7.84
CA PHE A 171 -13.05 24.59 7.39
C PHE A 171 -13.59 23.24 7.88
N THR A 172 -14.10 23.19 9.12
CA THR A 172 -14.74 21.99 9.67
C THR A 172 -16.05 21.65 8.95
N GLU A 173 -16.86 22.64 8.62
CA GLU A 173 -18.08 22.46 7.81
C GLU A 173 -17.73 21.95 6.42
N LEU A 174 -16.71 22.52 5.77
CA LEU A 174 -16.24 22.06 4.47
C LEU A 174 -15.74 20.62 4.52
N GLN A 175 -14.94 20.26 5.52
CA GLN A 175 -14.46 18.89 5.75
C GLN A 175 -15.65 17.92 5.86
N THR A 176 -16.68 18.28 6.64
CA THR A 176 -17.89 17.47 6.78
C THR A 176 -18.63 17.29 5.45
N ARG A 177 -18.71 18.35 4.62
CA ARG A 177 -19.33 18.28 3.29
C ARG A 177 -18.56 17.36 2.35
N VAL A 178 -17.22 17.41 2.36
CA VAL A 178 -16.39 16.54 1.51
C VAL A 178 -16.48 15.08 1.96
N ILE A 179 -16.52 14.81 3.27
CA ILE A 179 -16.76 13.47 3.80
C ILE A 179 -18.15 12.94 3.37
N ALA A 180 -19.18 13.77 3.41
CA ALA A 180 -20.51 13.40 2.92
C ALA A 180 -20.53 13.13 1.40
N LEU A 181 -19.74 13.88 0.61
CA LEU A 181 -19.54 13.61 -0.81
C LEU A 181 -18.89 12.23 -1.02
N LEU A 182 -17.82 11.90 -0.29
CA LEU A 182 -17.18 10.60 -0.36
C LEU A 182 -18.13 9.44 0.01
N THR A 183 -19.02 9.67 0.98
CA THR A 183 -20.06 8.69 1.35
C THR A 183 -21.03 8.44 0.19
N ARG A 184 -21.52 9.50 -0.44
CA ARG A 184 -22.41 9.40 -1.62
C ARG A 184 -21.74 8.70 -2.80
N VAL A 185 -20.46 8.97 -2.99
CA VAL A 185 -19.61 8.29 -3.96
C VAL A 185 -19.57 6.78 -3.70
N GLY A 186 -19.32 6.37 -2.46
CA GLY A 186 -19.31 4.96 -2.08
C GLY A 186 -20.64 4.24 -2.37
N LEU A 187 -21.78 4.87 -2.07
CA LEU A 187 -23.11 4.32 -2.39
C LEU A 187 -23.35 4.17 -3.90
N LEU A 188 -22.93 5.15 -4.69
CA LEU A 188 -23.05 5.10 -6.14
C LEU A 188 -22.22 3.97 -6.74
N VAL A 189 -21.03 3.75 -6.22
CA VAL A 189 -20.15 2.67 -6.68
C VAL A 189 -20.81 1.31 -6.48
N ASP A 190 -21.49 1.08 -5.36
CA ASP A 190 -22.25 -0.14 -5.12
C ASP A 190 -23.34 -0.37 -6.17
N ASP A 191 -24.11 0.66 -6.47
CA ASP A 191 -25.16 0.59 -7.50
C ASP A 191 -24.57 0.34 -8.90
N ILE A 192 -23.44 0.95 -9.20
CA ILE A 192 -22.70 0.74 -10.45
C ILE A 192 -22.20 -0.71 -10.54
N LEU A 193 -21.59 -1.26 -9.48
CA LEU A 193 -21.08 -2.63 -9.49
C LEU A 193 -22.19 -3.66 -9.68
N LYS A 194 -23.32 -3.48 -8.99
CA LYS A 194 -24.50 -4.34 -9.16
C LYS A 194 -25.04 -4.29 -10.59
N SER A 195 -25.03 -3.11 -11.22
CA SER A 195 -25.47 -2.93 -12.59
C SER A 195 -24.46 -3.47 -13.60
N ALA A 196 -23.16 -3.29 -13.35
CA ALA A 196 -22.08 -3.76 -14.20
C ALA A 196 -21.98 -5.29 -14.20
N SER A 197 -22.33 -5.98 -13.12
CA SER A 197 -22.36 -7.45 -13.07
C SER A 197 -23.24 -8.03 -14.17
N ASN A 198 -24.38 -7.42 -14.43
CA ASN A 198 -25.30 -7.83 -15.48
C ASN A 198 -24.76 -7.52 -16.89
N LEU A 199 -23.90 -6.51 -17.03
CA LEU A 199 -23.33 -6.10 -18.33
C LEU A 199 -22.09 -6.93 -18.70
N VAL A 200 -21.27 -7.30 -17.73
CA VAL A 200 -20.07 -8.14 -17.94
C VAL A 200 -20.46 -9.54 -18.37
N THR A 201 -21.55 -10.09 -17.84
CA THR A 201 -22.06 -11.42 -18.21
C THR A 201 -22.68 -11.48 -19.61
N GLN A 202 -23.10 -10.33 -20.18
CA GLN A 202 -23.66 -10.22 -21.53
C GLN A 202 -22.62 -9.90 -22.61
N GLY A 203 -21.35 -9.77 -22.24
CA GLY A 203 -20.28 -9.40 -23.15
C GLY A 203 -20.05 -10.42 -24.25
N GLY A 204 -20.34 -10.03 -25.49
CA GLY A 204 -20.18 -10.84 -26.68
C GLY A 204 -18.74 -11.32 -26.88
N GLN A 205 -18.60 -12.52 -27.41
CA GLN A 205 -17.33 -13.02 -27.92
C GLN A 205 -16.92 -12.17 -29.14
N GLY A 206 -15.71 -11.62 -29.16
CA GLY A 206 -15.12 -11.13 -30.39
C GLY A 206 -14.37 -9.80 -30.41
N ASP A 207 -14.47 -8.94 -29.37
CA ASP A 207 -13.82 -7.62 -29.40
C ASP A 207 -12.32 -7.61 -28.99
N GLY A 208 -11.78 -8.76 -28.59
CA GLY A 208 -10.37 -8.87 -28.21
C GLY A 208 -9.93 -7.83 -27.19
N LEU A 209 -8.78 -7.21 -27.39
CA LEU A 209 -8.22 -6.20 -26.49
C LEU A 209 -8.97 -4.86 -26.50
N ASN A 210 -9.79 -4.59 -27.51
CA ASN A 210 -10.55 -3.33 -27.59
C ASN A 210 -11.50 -3.17 -26.41
N ARG A 211 -12.03 -4.26 -25.88
CA ARG A 211 -12.88 -4.24 -24.69
C ARG A 211 -12.14 -3.72 -23.45
N PHE A 212 -10.88 -4.11 -23.25
CA PHE A 212 -10.05 -3.61 -22.15
C PHE A 212 -9.68 -2.14 -22.34
N ARG A 213 -9.44 -1.72 -23.60
CA ARG A 213 -9.20 -0.30 -23.92
C ARG A 213 -10.42 0.56 -23.69
N ALA A 214 -11.61 0.03 -23.95
CA ALA A 214 -12.87 0.75 -23.77
C ALA A 214 -13.17 1.13 -22.30
N VAL A 215 -12.55 0.47 -21.31
CA VAL A 215 -12.70 0.87 -19.90
C VAL A 215 -11.96 2.17 -19.55
N PHE A 216 -11.18 2.73 -20.49
CA PHE A 216 -10.51 4.02 -20.38
C PHE A 216 -11.26 5.08 -21.20
N GLY A 217 -12.51 5.37 -20.81
CA GLY A 217 -13.38 6.30 -21.54
C GLY A 217 -12.94 7.77 -21.46
N THR A 218 -12.50 8.21 -20.28
CA THR A 218 -12.01 9.59 -20.02
C THR A 218 -10.60 9.63 -19.47
N LEU A 219 -10.09 8.51 -18.97
CA LEU A 219 -8.71 8.39 -18.48
C LEU A 219 -7.77 8.00 -19.61
N ARG A 220 -6.55 8.51 -19.55
CA ARG A 220 -5.49 8.11 -20.48
C ARG A 220 -5.14 6.63 -20.26
N LEU A 221 -5.06 5.87 -21.35
CA LEU A 221 -4.58 4.51 -21.35
C LEU A 221 -3.14 4.47 -20.76
N PRO A 222 -2.84 3.57 -19.81
CA PRO A 222 -1.50 3.43 -19.26
C PRO A 222 -0.48 3.05 -20.34
N GLU A 223 0.73 3.58 -20.28
CA GLU A 223 1.80 3.27 -21.26
C GLU A 223 2.11 1.76 -21.34
N VAL A 224 1.94 1.05 -20.23
CA VAL A 224 2.07 -0.40 -20.17
C VAL A 224 1.12 -1.15 -21.10
N ALA A 225 -0.01 -0.57 -21.46
CA ALA A 225 -1.00 -1.18 -22.36
C ALA A 225 -0.46 -1.37 -23.79
N ASP A 226 0.58 -0.65 -24.16
CA ASP A 226 1.21 -0.78 -25.49
C ASP A 226 2.33 -1.85 -25.50
N SER A 227 2.94 -2.13 -24.33
CA SER A 227 4.11 -3.03 -24.21
C SER A 227 3.87 -4.28 -23.34
N PHE A 228 2.67 -4.49 -22.80
CA PHE A 228 2.41 -5.61 -21.87
C PHE A 228 2.66 -7.01 -22.48
N ARG A 229 2.67 -7.12 -23.81
CA ARG A 229 2.99 -8.38 -24.53
C ARG A 229 4.47 -8.61 -24.73
N ASP A 230 5.30 -7.59 -24.57
CA ASP A 230 6.72 -7.69 -24.80
C ASP A 230 7.39 -8.42 -23.64
N ASP A 231 8.31 -9.31 -23.96
CA ASP A 231 9.03 -10.10 -22.95
C ASP A 231 10.02 -9.24 -22.16
N GLU A 232 10.63 -8.25 -22.82
CA GLU A 232 11.52 -7.30 -22.15
C GLU A 232 10.75 -6.42 -21.16
N ALA A 233 9.58 -5.89 -21.53
CA ALA A 233 8.72 -5.14 -20.64
C ALA A 233 8.25 -6.00 -19.45
N PHE A 234 7.85 -7.24 -19.72
CA PHE A 234 7.44 -8.19 -18.69
C PHE A 234 8.58 -8.46 -17.68
N ALA A 235 9.81 -8.64 -18.14
CA ALA A 235 10.97 -8.82 -17.27
C ALA A 235 11.33 -7.53 -16.51
N TYR A 236 11.27 -6.38 -17.19
CA TYR A 236 11.58 -5.07 -16.58
C TYR A 236 10.67 -4.73 -15.40
N TRP A 237 9.39 -5.13 -15.47
CA TRP A 237 8.47 -4.90 -14.35
C TRP A 237 8.84 -5.68 -13.08
N ARG A 238 9.67 -6.71 -13.17
CA ARG A 238 10.18 -7.46 -11.99
C ARG A 238 11.24 -6.67 -11.21
N VAL A 239 11.85 -5.69 -11.87
CA VAL A 239 12.93 -4.86 -11.30
C VAL A 239 12.55 -3.39 -11.15
N ALA A 240 11.49 -2.91 -11.83
CA ALA A 240 11.06 -1.52 -11.82
C ALA A 240 9.54 -1.32 -11.76
N GLY A 241 8.76 -2.40 -11.70
CA GLY A 241 7.29 -2.36 -11.63
C GLY A 241 6.74 -2.12 -10.24
N PRO A 242 5.44 -2.38 -10.02
CA PRO A 242 4.77 -2.13 -8.75
C PRO A 242 5.33 -2.94 -7.58
N ASN A 243 5.78 -4.18 -7.83
CA ASN A 243 6.31 -5.07 -6.80
C ASN A 243 7.68 -5.66 -7.19
N PRO A 244 8.76 -4.89 -7.14
CA PRO A 244 10.11 -5.38 -7.43
C PRO A 244 10.75 -6.12 -6.24
N LEU A 245 9.97 -6.50 -5.23
CA LEU A 245 10.44 -7.04 -3.97
C LEU A 245 10.56 -8.58 -3.95
N LEU A 246 10.08 -9.26 -4.98
CA LEU A 246 10.01 -10.73 -4.98
C LEU A 246 11.15 -11.38 -5.74
N ILE A 247 11.67 -10.75 -6.79
CA ILE A 247 12.76 -11.30 -7.61
C ILE A 247 13.99 -11.61 -6.76
N ARG A 248 14.52 -12.82 -6.91
CA ARG A 248 15.73 -13.29 -6.21
C ARG A 248 16.66 -14.04 -7.15
N ARG A 249 17.95 -13.91 -6.94
CA ARG A 249 18.95 -14.73 -7.63
C ARG A 249 18.98 -16.14 -7.04
N VAL A 250 19.12 -17.13 -7.89
CA VAL A 250 19.23 -18.54 -7.50
C VAL A 250 20.49 -19.16 -8.11
N ASP A 251 21.10 -20.08 -7.36
CA ASP A 251 22.29 -20.83 -7.81
C ASP A 251 21.90 -22.22 -8.33
N ALA A 252 20.63 -22.62 -8.13
CA ALA A 252 20.02 -23.84 -8.67
C ALA A 252 18.51 -23.65 -8.78
N LEU A 253 17.87 -24.37 -9.69
CA LEU A 253 16.42 -24.40 -9.80
C LEU A 253 15.82 -25.22 -8.65
N PRO A 254 14.65 -24.83 -8.09
CA PRO A 254 13.98 -25.63 -7.10
C PRO A 254 13.45 -26.94 -7.71
N ALA A 255 13.37 -28.00 -6.90
CA ALA A 255 12.99 -29.34 -7.36
C ALA A 255 11.59 -29.40 -8.00
N ASN A 256 10.70 -28.50 -7.62
CA ASN A 256 9.36 -28.37 -8.20
C ASN A 256 9.30 -27.50 -9.47
N PHE A 257 10.47 -27.14 -10.05
CA PHE A 257 10.56 -26.39 -11.32
C PHE A 257 11.51 -27.12 -12.26
N PRO A 258 11.07 -28.20 -12.92
CA PRO A 258 11.92 -29.14 -13.68
C PRO A 258 12.25 -28.64 -15.09
N LEU A 259 12.82 -27.44 -15.25
CA LEU A 259 13.30 -26.95 -16.54
C LEU A 259 14.57 -27.71 -16.96
N GLY A 260 14.54 -28.29 -18.17
CA GLY A 260 15.68 -29.03 -18.75
C GLY A 260 16.69 -28.11 -19.42
N GLU A 261 17.92 -28.64 -19.57
CA GLU A 261 19.03 -27.96 -20.22
C GLU A 261 18.72 -27.58 -21.68
N GLU A 262 18.05 -28.47 -22.41
CA GLU A 262 17.66 -28.21 -23.81
C GLU A 262 16.67 -27.05 -23.92
N GLN A 263 15.69 -27.01 -23.02
CA GLN A 263 14.70 -25.92 -22.94
C GLN A 263 15.36 -24.58 -22.64
N PHE A 264 16.33 -24.56 -21.72
CA PHE A 264 17.09 -23.36 -21.40
C PHE A 264 17.89 -22.85 -22.61
N ARG A 265 18.63 -23.73 -23.29
CA ARG A 265 19.42 -23.37 -24.46
C ARG A 265 18.58 -22.87 -25.63
N ARG A 266 17.37 -23.38 -25.76
CA ARG A 266 16.44 -22.90 -26.81
C ARG A 266 16.11 -21.41 -26.61
N VAL A 267 16.05 -20.96 -25.38
CA VAL A 267 15.71 -19.54 -25.04
C VAL A 267 16.95 -18.66 -25.01
N MET A 268 18.03 -19.14 -24.36
CA MET A 268 19.21 -18.33 -24.06
C MET A 268 20.34 -18.45 -25.08
N GLY A 269 20.21 -19.39 -26.03
CA GLY A 269 21.21 -19.66 -27.06
C GLY A 269 21.91 -21.02 -26.89
N ALA A 270 22.29 -21.65 -28.01
CA ALA A 270 22.89 -22.99 -28.03
C ALA A 270 24.26 -23.06 -27.33
N ASP A 271 24.93 -21.92 -27.19
CA ASP A 271 26.24 -21.76 -26.55
C ASP A 271 26.15 -21.44 -25.05
N ASP A 272 24.94 -21.33 -24.49
CA ASP A 272 24.72 -21.13 -23.06
C ASP A 272 24.23 -22.42 -22.37
N SER A 273 24.27 -22.47 -21.03
CA SER A 273 23.77 -23.60 -20.25
C SER A 273 23.25 -23.17 -18.89
N LEU A 274 22.32 -23.93 -18.30
CA LEU A 274 21.82 -23.73 -16.95
C LEU A 274 22.94 -23.73 -15.93
N LEU A 275 23.89 -24.68 -16.07
CA LEU A 275 25.04 -24.80 -15.17
C LEU A 275 25.93 -23.56 -15.24
N GLU A 276 26.27 -23.09 -16.45
CA GLU A 276 27.06 -21.88 -16.64
C GLU A 276 26.33 -20.62 -16.15
N ALA A 277 25.04 -20.51 -16.44
CA ALA A 277 24.21 -19.40 -16.01
C ALA A 277 24.12 -19.33 -14.47
N ALA A 278 23.96 -20.47 -13.80
CA ALA A 278 23.98 -20.56 -12.34
C ALA A 278 25.36 -20.16 -11.77
N ALA A 279 26.43 -20.77 -12.26
CA ALA A 279 27.81 -20.49 -11.80
C ALA A 279 28.21 -19.03 -12.01
N SER A 280 27.75 -18.40 -13.10
CA SER A 280 27.99 -17.00 -13.42
C SER A 280 26.94 -16.04 -12.83
N ARG A 281 26.06 -16.50 -11.93
CA ARG A 281 25.06 -15.68 -11.21
C ARG A 281 24.09 -14.94 -12.14
N ARG A 282 23.55 -15.62 -13.15
CA ARG A 282 22.66 -15.05 -14.16
C ARG A 282 21.22 -15.55 -14.08
N LEU A 283 20.87 -16.41 -13.09
CA LEU A 283 19.53 -16.96 -12.91
C LEU A 283 18.76 -16.20 -11.82
N TYR A 284 17.53 -15.81 -12.14
CA TYR A 284 16.62 -15.08 -11.24
C TYR A 284 15.26 -15.75 -11.25
N LEU A 285 14.63 -15.84 -10.07
CA LEU A 285 13.38 -16.54 -9.86
C LEU A 285 12.36 -15.65 -9.16
N LEU A 286 11.11 -15.75 -9.61
CA LEU A 286 9.93 -15.39 -8.84
C LEU A 286 9.25 -16.67 -8.38
N ASP A 287 8.84 -16.70 -7.12
CA ASP A 287 8.12 -17.82 -6.55
C ASP A 287 6.98 -17.31 -5.66
N TYR A 288 5.77 -17.54 -6.10
CA TYR A 288 4.56 -17.12 -5.40
C TYR A 288 3.97 -18.24 -4.53
N ALA A 289 4.80 -19.11 -3.96
CA ALA A 289 4.40 -20.25 -3.15
C ALA A 289 3.44 -19.87 -2.00
N GLU A 290 3.57 -18.67 -1.43
CA GLU A 290 2.68 -18.19 -0.38
C GLU A 290 1.22 -18.07 -0.84
N LEU A 291 0.99 -17.71 -2.11
CA LEU A 291 -0.35 -17.69 -2.68
C LEU A 291 -0.95 -19.09 -2.84
N GLY A 292 -0.12 -20.13 -2.88
CA GLY A 292 -0.56 -21.51 -2.91
C GLY A 292 -1.38 -21.92 -1.67
N LYS A 293 -1.25 -21.20 -0.56
CA LYS A 293 -2.07 -21.39 0.63
C LYS A 293 -3.52 -20.93 0.42
N LEU A 294 -3.74 -20.05 -0.56
CA LEU A 294 -5.05 -19.53 -0.95
C LEU A 294 -5.69 -20.33 -2.09
N ALA A 295 -4.88 -21.08 -2.83
CA ALA A 295 -5.30 -21.85 -4.00
C ALA A 295 -6.19 -23.08 -3.72
N PRO A 296 -6.13 -23.78 -2.55
CA PRO A 296 -6.90 -25.00 -2.32
C PRO A 296 -8.41 -24.82 -2.29
N SER A 297 -8.88 -23.59 -2.18
CA SER A 297 -10.32 -23.30 -2.17
C SER A 297 -11.01 -23.59 -3.49
N GLY A 298 -10.27 -24.00 -4.52
CA GLY A 298 -10.84 -24.32 -5.82
C GLY A 298 -11.50 -23.12 -6.48
N ALA A 299 -12.45 -23.37 -7.31
CA ALA A 299 -13.28 -22.34 -7.89
C ALA A 299 -14.14 -21.70 -6.79
N VAL A 300 -13.90 -20.43 -6.51
CA VAL A 300 -14.77 -19.64 -5.63
C VAL A 300 -15.85 -19.02 -6.48
N ASP A 301 -17.10 -19.27 -6.11
CA ASP A 301 -18.23 -18.54 -6.70
C ASP A 301 -18.08 -17.06 -6.39
N LYS A 302 -17.63 -16.28 -7.37
CA LYS A 302 -17.60 -14.84 -7.30
C LYS A 302 -18.90 -14.26 -7.84
N LEU A 303 -19.40 -13.26 -7.17
CA LEU A 303 -20.68 -12.62 -7.45
C LEU A 303 -20.85 -12.16 -8.91
N LEU A 304 -19.73 -11.84 -9.58
CA LEU A 304 -19.73 -11.24 -10.91
C LEU A 304 -19.35 -12.21 -12.04
N THR A 305 -18.54 -13.23 -11.76
CA THR A 305 -17.89 -14.04 -12.80
C THR A 305 -18.06 -15.54 -12.64
N GLY A 306 -18.71 -16.00 -11.57
CA GLY A 306 -18.80 -17.41 -11.21
C GLY A 306 -17.56 -17.89 -10.48
N THR A 307 -16.49 -18.25 -11.18
CA THR A 307 -15.31 -18.89 -10.58
C THR A 307 -14.05 -18.02 -10.71
N GLY A 308 -13.33 -17.83 -9.60
CA GLY A 308 -12.01 -17.21 -9.57
C GLY A 308 -10.92 -18.26 -9.32
N PHE A 309 -9.74 -18.05 -9.91
CA PHE A 309 -8.56 -18.91 -9.73
C PHE A 309 -7.42 -18.10 -9.11
N ALA A 310 -6.97 -18.51 -7.92
CA ALA A 310 -5.73 -18.04 -7.34
C ALA A 310 -4.57 -18.89 -7.87
N TYR A 311 -3.60 -18.23 -8.51
CA TYR A 311 -2.42 -18.87 -9.04
C TYR A 311 -1.23 -18.68 -8.11
N ALA A 312 -0.36 -19.70 -8.03
CA ALA A 312 0.92 -19.64 -7.31
C ALA A 312 2.07 -20.00 -8.26
N PRO A 313 2.33 -19.19 -9.29
CA PRO A 313 3.32 -19.53 -10.31
C PRO A 313 4.76 -19.47 -9.80
N ILE A 314 5.64 -20.13 -10.57
CA ILE A 314 7.09 -19.96 -10.51
C ILE A 314 7.53 -19.46 -11.88
N ALA A 315 8.33 -18.39 -11.91
CA ALA A 315 8.84 -17.84 -13.17
C ALA A 315 10.36 -17.66 -13.10
N LEU A 316 11.04 -18.22 -14.09
CA LEU A 316 12.49 -18.11 -14.25
C LEU A 316 12.84 -17.02 -15.26
N PHE A 317 13.79 -16.21 -14.87
CA PHE A 317 14.43 -15.19 -15.70
C PHE A 317 15.93 -15.46 -15.75
N ALA A 318 16.58 -15.08 -16.84
CA ALA A 318 18.02 -15.15 -16.97
C ALA A 318 18.59 -13.89 -17.64
N LEU A 319 19.79 -13.51 -17.26
CA LEU A 319 20.61 -12.56 -18.01
C LEU A 319 21.37 -13.28 -19.11
N GLY A 320 21.50 -12.66 -20.28
CA GLY A 320 22.45 -13.08 -21.29
C GLY A 320 23.90 -13.09 -20.79
N LYS A 321 24.83 -13.67 -21.53
CA LYS A 321 26.27 -13.67 -21.20
C LYS A 321 26.85 -12.25 -21.10
N ASP A 322 26.32 -11.33 -21.88
CA ASP A 322 26.65 -9.89 -21.86
C ASP A 322 26.02 -9.12 -20.71
N ARG A 323 25.10 -9.74 -19.95
CA ARG A 323 24.31 -9.13 -18.86
C ARG A 323 23.49 -7.91 -19.27
N ALA A 324 23.25 -7.70 -20.55
CA ALA A 324 22.58 -6.51 -21.04
C ALA A 324 21.09 -6.47 -20.71
N ARG A 325 20.42 -7.64 -20.70
CA ARG A 325 18.96 -7.73 -20.52
C ARG A 325 18.55 -8.94 -19.70
N LEU A 326 17.61 -8.71 -18.80
CA LEU A 326 16.87 -9.76 -18.10
C LEU A 326 15.77 -10.28 -19.04
N LEU A 327 15.74 -11.59 -19.29
CA LEU A 327 14.77 -12.24 -20.18
C LEU A 327 13.97 -13.28 -19.42
N PRO A 328 12.64 -13.40 -19.62
CA PRO A 328 11.87 -14.50 -19.09
C PRO A 328 12.21 -15.78 -19.85
N VAL A 329 12.47 -16.86 -19.13
CA VAL A 329 12.87 -18.15 -19.71
C VAL A 329 11.73 -19.14 -19.73
N ALA A 330 11.09 -19.33 -18.56
CA ALA A 330 10.00 -20.28 -18.40
C ALA A 330 9.09 -19.87 -17.24
N ILE A 331 7.81 -20.23 -17.34
CA ILE A 331 6.77 -20.00 -16.34
C ILE A 331 6.04 -21.32 -16.08
N GLN A 332 5.96 -21.73 -14.84
CA GLN A 332 5.10 -22.80 -14.36
C GLN A 332 3.93 -22.20 -13.60
N CYS A 333 2.70 -22.47 -14.00
CA CYS A 333 1.51 -21.75 -13.52
C CYS A 333 1.06 -22.14 -12.10
N GLY A 334 1.78 -23.00 -11.40
CA GLY A 334 1.52 -23.39 -10.01
C GLY A 334 2.71 -24.14 -9.42
N GLN A 335 2.57 -24.63 -8.19
CA GLN A 335 3.68 -25.21 -7.44
C GLN A 335 3.94 -26.69 -7.75
N ASP A 336 2.96 -27.41 -8.27
CA ASP A 336 3.08 -28.83 -8.61
C ASP A 336 3.25 -29.02 -10.13
N PRO A 337 4.43 -29.44 -10.62
CA PRO A 337 4.70 -29.62 -12.06
C PRO A 337 3.86 -30.75 -12.69
N ALA A 338 3.32 -31.67 -11.89
CA ALA A 338 2.47 -32.75 -12.43
C ALA A 338 1.08 -32.25 -12.87
N THR A 339 0.59 -31.19 -12.22
CA THR A 339 -0.75 -30.63 -12.46
C THR A 339 -0.72 -29.25 -13.13
N HIS A 340 0.42 -28.56 -13.09
CA HIS A 340 0.58 -27.25 -13.68
C HIS A 340 1.69 -27.25 -14.75
N PRO A 341 1.31 -27.16 -16.03
CA PRO A 341 2.28 -27.21 -17.11
C PRO A 341 3.25 -26.03 -17.06
N MET A 342 4.47 -26.30 -17.51
CA MET A 342 5.50 -25.29 -17.72
C MET A 342 5.42 -24.75 -19.15
N PHE A 343 5.39 -23.43 -19.27
CA PHE A 343 5.49 -22.71 -20.54
C PHE A 343 6.90 -22.18 -20.67
N VAL A 344 7.58 -22.62 -21.73
CA VAL A 344 8.91 -22.11 -22.09
C VAL A 344 8.72 -21.00 -23.11
N ARG A 345 9.49 -19.93 -23.01
CA ARG A 345 9.46 -18.83 -23.97
C ARG A 345 9.61 -19.36 -25.40
N PRO A 346 8.63 -19.10 -26.27
CA PRO A 346 8.70 -19.59 -27.66
C PRO A 346 9.70 -18.79 -28.50
N ALA A 347 10.27 -19.41 -29.52
CA ALA A 347 10.95 -18.69 -30.58
C ALA A 347 9.91 -17.93 -31.44
N GLU A 348 10.35 -16.90 -32.17
CA GLU A 348 9.47 -16.15 -33.06
C GLU A 348 8.81 -17.02 -34.14
N SER A 349 9.47 -18.10 -34.56
CA SER A 349 8.95 -19.08 -35.52
C SER A 349 7.84 -19.99 -34.93
N GLU A 350 7.67 -20.04 -33.59
CA GLU A 350 6.72 -20.91 -32.89
C GLU A 350 5.41 -20.16 -32.59
N SER A 351 4.74 -19.64 -33.63
CA SER A 351 3.52 -18.84 -33.50
C SER A 351 2.39 -19.56 -32.76
N ASP A 352 2.31 -20.88 -32.82
CA ASP A 352 1.28 -21.69 -32.18
C ASP A 352 1.40 -21.66 -30.63
N LEU A 353 2.61 -21.42 -30.10
CA LEU A 353 2.88 -21.34 -28.67
C LEU A 353 2.70 -19.92 -28.12
N TYR A 354 2.57 -18.92 -28.97
CA TYR A 354 2.52 -17.51 -28.60
C TYR A 354 1.42 -17.21 -27.57
N TRP A 355 0.19 -17.66 -27.81
CA TRP A 355 -0.91 -17.35 -26.91
C TRP A 355 -0.82 -18.09 -25.56
N GLY A 356 -0.29 -19.32 -25.56
CA GLY A 356 0.02 -20.03 -24.32
C GLY A 356 1.03 -19.27 -23.45
N TRP A 357 2.06 -18.72 -24.09
CA TRP A 357 3.05 -17.89 -23.43
C TRP A 357 2.46 -16.59 -22.85
N GLN A 358 1.61 -15.88 -23.63
CA GLN A 358 0.93 -14.69 -23.14
C GLN A 358 0.00 -14.99 -21.96
N MET A 359 -0.69 -16.12 -21.99
CA MET A 359 -1.52 -16.57 -20.85
C MET A 359 -0.65 -16.88 -19.62
N ALA A 360 0.49 -17.53 -19.78
CA ALA A 360 1.42 -17.80 -18.67
C ALA A 360 1.95 -16.49 -18.04
N LYS A 361 2.31 -15.50 -18.87
CA LYS A 361 2.67 -14.16 -18.38
C LYS A 361 1.52 -13.49 -17.61
N THR A 362 0.28 -13.63 -18.09
CA THR A 362 -0.91 -13.11 -17.41
C THR A 362 -1.11 -13.77 -16.04
N VAL A 363 -0.87 -15.08 -15.94
CA VAL A 363 -0.92 -15.78 -14.64
C VAL A 363 0.08 -15.20 -13.65
N VAL A 364 1.30 -14.86 -14.08
CA VAL A 364 2.29 -14.20 -13.23
C VAL A 364 1.82 -12.80 -12.82
N GLN A 365 1.24 -12.03 -13.75
CA GLN A 365 0.73 -10.68 -13.43
C GLN A 365 -0.42 -10.71 -12.42
N VAL A 366 -1.34 -11.66 -12.54
CA VAL A 366 -2.43 -11.86 -11.57
C VAL A 366 -1.86 -12.22 -10.20
N ALA A 367 -0.89 -13.14 -10.15
CA ALA A 367 -0.23 -13.52 -8.90
C ALA A 367 0.54 -12.34 -8.28
N GLU A 368 1.23 -11.56 -9.10
CA GLU A 368 1.96 -10.36 -8.70
C GLU A 368 1.05 -9.34 -8.01
N GLU A 369 -0.10 -9.04 -8.61
CA GLU A 369 -1.05 -8.08 -8.07
C GLU A 369 -1.65 -8.56 -6.74
N ASN A 370 -2.05 -9.84 -6.67
CA ASN A 370 -2.56 -10.42 -5.43
C ASN A 370 -1.48 -10.41 -4.33
N TYR A 371 -0.23 -10.75 -4.66
CA TYR A 371 0.88 -10.76 -3.70
C TYR A 371 1.20 -9.34 -3.20
N HIS A 372 1.30 -8.39 -4.14
CA HIS A 372 1.60 -7.00 -3.83
C HIS A 372 0.55 -6.40 -2.91
N GLU A 373 -0.72 -6.48 -3.30
CA GLU A 373 -1.80 -5.80 -2.58
C GLU A 373 -2.02 -6.36 -1.18
N MET A 374 -1.99 -7.71 -1.04
CA MET A 374 -2.26 -8.34 0.26
C MET A 374 -1.07 -8.29 1.21
N PHE A 375 0.13 -8.56 0.71
CA PHE A 375 1.30 -8.72 1.57
C PHE A 375 2.15 -7.46 1.63
N VAL A 376 2.57 -6.92 0.49
CA VAL A 376 3.50 -5.80 0.46
C VAL A 376 2.79 -4.49 0.83
N HIS A 377 1.67 -4.22 0.20
CA HIS A 377 0.92 -2.97 0.40
C HIS A 377 0.14 -2.99 1.72
N LEU A 378 -0.84 -3.88 1.88
CA LEU A 378 -1.66 -3.92 3.10
C LEU A 378 -0.84 -4.35 4.33
N ALA A 379 -0.32 -5.58 4.32
CA ALA A 379 0.22 -6.20 5.54
C ALA A 379 1.54 -5.54 5.98
N GLN A 380 2.52 -5.43 5.08
CA GLN A 380 3.88 -5.00 5.42
C GLN A 380 4.07 -3.48 5.40
N THR A 381 3.11 -2.72 4.85
CA THR A 381 3.17 -1.26 4.81
C THR A 381 2.09 -0.65 5.70
N HIS A 382 0.83 -0.70 5.33
CA HIS A 382 -0.25 -0.05 6.06
C HIS A 382 -0.38 -0.53 7.50
N LEU A 383 -0.49 -1.85 7.71
CA LEU A 383 -0.71 -2.42 9.04
C LEU A 383 0.55 -2.40 9.92
N VAL A 384 1.75 -2.34 9.34
CA VAL A 384 2.99 -2.11 10.11
C VAL A 384 3.10 -0.65 10.52
N SER A 385 2.86 0.29 9.61
CA SER A 385 2.91 1.74 9.90
C SER A 385 1.93 2.16 10.98
N GLU A 386 0.73 1.56 11.01
CA GLU A 386 -0.26 1.82 12.06
C GLU A 386 0.26 1.48 13.46
N ALA A 387 1.03 0.41 13.60
CA ALA A 387 1.61 0.05 14.89
C ALA A 387 2.59 1.14 15.39
N PHE A 388 3.40 1.69 14.51
CA PHE A 388 4.29 2.80 14.84
C PHE A 388 3.53 4.10 15.12
N CYS A 389 2.49 4.40 14.35
CA CYS A 389 1.60 5.53 14.57
C CYS A 389 1.00 5.50 15.98
N LEU A 390 0.35 4.40 16.34
CA LEU A 390 -0.26 4.26 17.66
C LEU A 390 0.76 4.33 18.80
N ALA A 391 1.89 3.63 18.67
CA ALA A 391 2.95 3.69 19.68
C ALA A 391 3.47 5.12 19.86
N THR A 392 3.70 5.86 18.76
CA THR A 392 4.16 7.25 18.79
C THR A 392 3.18 8.16 19.51
N GLN A 393 1.91 8.09 19.16
CA GLN A 393 0.88 8.92 19.80
C GLN A 393 0.68 8.59 21.27
N ARG A 394 0.88 7.35 21.70
CA ARG A 394 0.60 6.87 23.04
C ARG A 394 1.75 7.05 24.03
N THR A 395 2.99 7.11 23.55
CA THR A 395 4.18 7.01 24.41
C THR A 395 5.19 8.14 24.26
N LEU A 396 5.18 8.87 23.14
CA LEU A 396 6.01 10.05 22.96
C LEU A 396 5.16 11.32 23.14
N ALA A 397 5.57 12.18 24.08
CA ALA A 397 4.89 13.46 24.27
C ALA A 397 5.03 14.34 23.01
N PRO A 398 4.08 15.26 22.70
CA PRO A 398 4.19 16.15 21.54
C PRO A 398 5.49 16.96 21.48
N SER A 399 6.05 17.31 22.64
CA SER A 399 7.35 17.99 22.75
C SER A 399 8.56 17.05 22.68
N HIS A 400 8.35 15.74 22.49
CA HIS A 400 9.43 14.79 22.32
C HIS A 400 10.03 14.89 20.91
N PRO A 401 11.38 14.95 20.72
CA PRO A 401 11.98 15.07 19.40
C PRO A 401 11.49 14.00 18.42
N LEU A 402 11.40 12.75 18.85
CA LEU A 402 10.94 11.66 17.98
C LEU A 402 9.43 11.76 17.65
N HIS A 403 8.61 12.33 18.53
CA HIS A 403 7.22 12.62 18.17
C HIS A 403 7.14 13.68 17.07
N VAL A 404 7.92 14.76 17.20
CA VAL A 404 7.98 15.84 16.19
C VAL A 404 8.44 15.31 14.84
N LEU A 405 9.42 14.39 14.84
CA LEU A 405 9.92 13.76 13.62
C LEU A 405 8.86 12.82 13.01
N LEU A 406 8.30 11.90 13.79
CA LEU A 406 7.52 10.76 13.29
C LEU A 406 6.04 11.09 13.01
N ALA A 407 5.40 11.95 13.84
CA ALA A 407 3.96 12.17 13.73
C ALA A 407 3.51 12.66 12.33
N PRO A 408 4.24 13.55 11.63
CA PRO A 408 3.88 13.97 10.27
C PRO A 408 3.88 12.82 9.24
N HIS A 409 4.71 11.79 9.45
CA HIS A 409 4.77 10.63 8.57
C HIS A 409 3.54 9.73 8.65
N PHE A 410 2.74 9.87 9.69
CA PHE A 410 1.53 9.06 9.90
C PHE A 410 0.23 9.79 9.54
N GLU A 411 0.31 10.98 8.93
CA GLU A 411 -0.88 11.73 8.53
C GLU A 411 -1.78 10.87 7.63
N GLY A 412 -3.03 10.72 8.05
CA GLY A 412 -4.03 9.93 7.33
C GLY A 412 -3.94 8.41 7.53
N THR A 413 -2.87 7.86 8.11
CA THR A 413 -2.67 6.40 8.24
C THR A 413 -3.85 5.70 8.91
N LEU A 414 -4.28 6.17 10.08
CA LEU A 414 -5.40 5.54 10.81
C LEU A 414 -6.72 5.65 10.05
N PHE A 415 -6.95 6.78 9.39
CA PHE A 415 -8.16 7.01 8.59
C PHE A 415 -8.21 6.09 7.36
N ILE A 416 -7.11 5.99 6.63
CA ILE A 416 -7.02 5.15 5.43
C ILE A 416 -7.20 3.67 5.82
N ASN A 417 -6.52 3.21 6.88
CA ASN A 417 -6.58 1.82 7.32
C ASN A 417 -7.97 1.42 7.84
N GLU A 418 -8.62 2.29 8.60
CA GLU A 418 -10.03 2.07 9.01
C GLU A 418 -10.94 2.02 7.77
N GLY A 419 -10.74 2.93 6.81
CA GLY A 419 -11.47 2.94 5.54
C GLY A 419 -11.28 1.65 4.75
N ALA A 420 -10.05 1.21 4.57
CA ALA A 420 -9.73 -0.04 3.89
C ALA A 420 -10.39 -1.25 4.57
N ALA A 421 -10.25 -1.36 5.89
CA ALA A 421 -10.82 -2.47 6.64
C ALA A 421 -12.35 -2.53 6.59
N ARG A 422 -13.02 -1.38 6.47
CA ARG A 422 -14.50 -1.30 6.42
C ARG A 422 -15.08 -1.33 5.02
N ILE A 423 -14.31 -0.91 4.02
CA ILE A 423 -14.82 -0.71 2.65
C ILE A 423 -14.21 -1.71 1.67
N LEU A 424 -12.89 -1.94 1.73
CA LEU A 424 -12.21 -2.78 0.75
C LEU A 424 -12.25 -4.27 1.15
N LEU A 425 -12.09 -4.57 2.44
CA LEU A 425 -11.90 -5.92 2.95
C LEU A 425 -13.18 -6.69 3.36
N PRO A 426 -14.41 -6.14 3.44
CA PRO A 426 -15.61 -6.93 3.72
C PRO A 426 -15.92 -7.96 2.65
N SER A 427 -16.76 -8.95 2.99
CA SER A 427 -17.43 -9.79 1.99
C SER A 427 -18.23 -8.93 1.01
N ALA A 428 -18.09 -9.22 -0.28
CA ALA A 428 -18.57 -8.40 -1.39
C ALA A 428 -17.92 -6.99 -1.48
N GLY A 429 -16.88 -6.71 -0.71
CA GLY A 429 -16.05 -5.53 -0.87
C GLY A 429 -15.14 -5.65 -2.10
N PHE A 430 -14.41 -4.56 -2.38
CA PHE A 430 -13.60 -4.47 -3.59
C PHE A 430 -12.58 -5.60 -3.73
N ILE A 431 -11.86 -5.93 -2.65
CA ILE A 431 -10.86 -7.01 -2.66
C ILE A 431 -11.53 -8.38 -2.91
N ASP A 432 -12.69 -8.63 -2.30
CA ASP A 432 -13.43 -9.88 -2.54
C ASP A 432 -13.90 -10.03 -4.00
N VAL A 433 -14.27 -8.93 -4.64
CA VAL A 433 -14.74 -8.93 -6.03
C VAL A 433 -13.59 -9.05 -7.03
N MET A 434 -12.48 -8.35 -6.78
CA MET A 434 -11.37 -8.22 -7.74
C MET A 434 -10.35 -9.35 -7.64
N PHE A 435 -10.12 -9.90 -6.43
CA PHE A 435 -9.11 -10.92 -6.21
C PHE A 435 -9.68 -12.34 -6.28
N ALA A 436 -8.80 -13.27 -6.56
CA ALA A 436 -9.20 -14.63 -6.89
C ALA A 436 -9.55 -15.48 -5.66
N ALA A 437 -8.94 -15.21 -4.51
CA ALA A 437 -9.13 -16.00 -3.28
C ALA A 437 -10.39 -15.58 -2.51
N PRO A 438 -10.97 -16.48 -1.67
CA PRO A 438 -12.00 -16.11 -0.71
C PRO A 438 -11.53 -15.00 0.21
N ILE A 439 -12.40 -14.04 0.49
CA ILE A 439 -12.00 -12.87 1.30
C ILE A 439 -11.55 -13.24 2.71
N GLN A 440 -12.15 -14.26 3.32
CA GLN A 440 -11.77 -14.74 4.66
C GLN A 440 -10.35 -15.29 4.68
N ASP A 441 -9.96 -16.05 3.65
CA ASP A 441 -8.60 -16.59 3.50
C ASP A 441 -7.60 -15.47 3.19
N THR A 442 -8.01 -14.51 2.36
CA THR A 442 -7.24 -13.30 2.06
C THR A 442 -6.95 -12.50 3.32
N GLN A 443 -7.97 -12.20 4.14
CA GLN A 443 -7.84 -11.49 5.41
C GLN A 443 -6.93 -12.25 6.39
N ALA A 444 -7.13 -13.55 6.55
CA ALA A 444 -6.34 -14.38 7.46
C ALA A 444 -4.88 -14.46 7.05
N THR A 445 -4.62 -14.61 5.74
CA THR A 445 -3.26 -14.71 5.20
C THR A 445 -2.53 -13.38 5.27
N ALA A 446 -3.18 -12.26 4.95
CA ALA A 446 -2.63 -10.93 5.12
C ALA A 446 -2.31 -10.62 6.60
N GLY A 447 -3.23 -10.96 7.51
CA GLY A 447 -3.01 -10.83 8.95
C GLY A 447 -1.82 -11.67 9.44
N GLY A 448 -1.70 -12.91 8.99
CA GLY A 448 -0.55 -13.78 9.28
C GLY A 448 0.77 -13.23 8.74
N ASN A 449 0.76 -12.69 7.50
CA ASN A 449 1.93 -12.04 6.90
C ASN A 449 2.36 -10.80 7.71
N ARG A 450 1.41 -9.95 8.13
CA ARG A 450 1.68 -8.79 9.00
C ARG A 450 2.36 -9.20 10.31
N LEU A 451 1.85 -10.23 10.98
CA LEU A 451 2.40 -10.67 12.26
C LEU A 451 3.74 -11.41 12.13
N GLY A 452 4.01 -12.02 10.98
CA GLY A 452 5.26 -12.69 10.66
C GLY A 452 6.32 -11.80 10.01
N PHE A 453 5.99 -10.56 9.63
CA PHE A 453 6.92 -9.65 8.98
C PHE A 453 8.00 -9.18 9.96
N ASP A 454 9.23 -9.65 9.77
CA ASP A 454 10.39 -9.26 10.57
C ASP A 454 10.87 -7.86 10.15
N PHE A 455 10.86 -6.93 11.10
CA PHE A 455 11.16 -5.52 10.87
C PHE A 455 12.56 -5.31 10.27
N TYR A 456 13.61 -5.95 10.82
CA TYR A 456 14.97 -5.75 10.35
C TYR A 456 15.26 -6.44 9.03
N ARG A 457 14.73 -7.65 8.83
CA ARG A 457 14.83 -8.34 7.54
C ARG A 457 14.07 -7.61 6.42
N GLY A 458 13.04 -6.84 6.77
CA GLY A 458 12.29 -6.00 5.86
C GLY A 458 13.00 -4.70 5.45
N MET A 459 14.10 -4.31 6.10
CA MET A 459 14.92 -3.16 5.69
C MET A 459 15.45 -3.36 4.28
N LEU A 460 15.45 -2.28 3.48
CA LEU A 460 15.82 -2.38 2.06
C LEU A 460 17.18 -3.05 1.84
N PRO A 461 18.29 -2.66 2.50
CA PRO A 461 19.57 -3.30 2.29
C PRO A 461 19.56 -4.79 2.66
N GLU A 462 18.88 -5.14 3.74
CA GLU A 462 18.81 -6.52 4.22
C GLU A 462 17.93 -7.40 3.34
N SER A 463 16.81 -6.87 2.86
CA SER A 463 15.95 -7.54 1.89
C SER A 463 16.65 -7.81 0.56
N LEU A 464 17.44 -6.85 0.06
CA LEU A 464 18.23 -7.04 -1.15
C LEU A 464 19.28 -8.14 -0.99
N LYS A 465 20.03 -8.15 0.13
CA LYS A 465 21.01 -9.20 0.46
C LYS A 465 20.35 -10.58 0.59
N ALA A 466 19.21 -10.66 1.31
CA ALA A 466 18.50 -11.92 1.52
C ALA A 466 18.01 -12.56 0.21
N ARG A 467 17.78 -11.76 -0.82
CA ARG A 467 17.40 -12.19 -2.17
C ARG A 467 18.59 -12.33 -3.13
N ASN A 468 19.82 -12.05 -2.67
CA ASN A 468 21.04 -12.05 -3.47
C ASN A 468 20.98 -11.14 -4.71
N VAL A 469 20.34 -9.96 -4.58
CA VAL A 469 20.17 -8.98 -5.66
C VAL A 469 20.76 -7.61 -5.31
N ASP A 470 21.57 -7.55 -4.27
CA ASP A 470 22.28 -6.37 -3.79
C ASP A 470 23.50 -6.01 -4.66
N ASP A 471 24.09 -6.99 -5.38
CA ASP A 471 25.26 -6.80 -6.25
C ASP A 471 24.87 -6.22 -7.62
N PRO A 472 25.23 -4.96 -7.92
CA PRO A 472 24.92 -4.34 -9.22
C PRO A 472 25.69 -4.95 -10.39
N LEU A 473 26.78 -5.71 -10.14
CA LEU A 473 27.49 -6.43 -11.21
C LEU A 473 26.76 -7.73 -11.59
N ALA A 474 26.04 -8.33 -10.63
CA ALA A 474 25.25 -9.52 -10.88
C ALA A 474 23.95 -9.21 -11.62
N LEU A 475 23.21 -8.17 -11.18
CA LEU A 475 21.97 -7.67 -11.80
C LEU A 475 22.14 -6.17 -12.11
N PRO A 476 22.69 -5.79 -13.27
CA PRO A 476 23.05 -4.40 -13.55
C PRO A 476 21.85 -3.44 -13.59
N ASP A 477 20.75 -3.83 -14.22
CA ASP A 477 19.56 -3.01 -14.36
C ASP A 477 18.50 -3.40 -13.32
N TYR A 478 18.58 -2.77 -12.15
CA TYR A 478 17.60 -2.93 -11.08
C TYR A 478 17.25 -1.57 -10.46
N PRO A 479 16.42 -0.75 -11.13
CA PRO A 479 16.12 0.61 -10.69
C PRO A 479 15.59 0.70 -9.26
N TYR A 480 14.75 -0.23 -8.84
CA TYR A 480 14.24 -0.25 -7.46
C TYR A 480 15.37 -0.35 -6.41
N ARG A 481 16.39 -1.18 -6.64
CA ARG A 481 17.57 -1.28 -5.76
C ARG A 481 18.34 0.04 -5.79
N ASP A 482 18.67 0.50 -6.97
CA ASP A 482 19.59 1.62 -7.16
C ASP A 482 18.98 2.92 -6.67
N ASP A 483 17.78 3.27 -7.09
CA ASP A 483 17.05 4.45 -6.60
C ASP A 483 16.66 4.31 -5.13
N GLY A 484 16.22 3.11 -4.73
CA GLY A 484 15.82 2.82 -3.36
C GLY A 484 16.95 2.97 -2.36
N LEU A 485 18.18 2.57 -2.71
CA LEU A 485 19.36 2.76 -1.86
C LEU A 485 19.78 4.24 -1.77
N LEU A 486 19.62 5.02 -2.84
CA LEU A 486 19.85 6.48 -2.78
C LEU A 486 18.88 7.14 -1.79
N VAL A 487 17.60 6.82 -1.90
CA VAL A 487 16.57 7.34 -0.97
C VAL A 487 16.82 6.85 0.45
N TRP A 488 17.10 5.55 0.65
CA TRP A 488 17.44 4.97 1.96
C TRP A 488 18.60 5.71 2.62
N ASN A 489 19.68 5.94 1.88
CA ASN A 489 20.88 6.62 2.41
C ASN A 489 20.60 8.09 2.73
N ALA A 490 19.79 8.78 1.94
CA ALA A 490 19.39 10.16 2.22
C ALA A 490 18.55 10.27 3.50
N ILE A 491 17.55 9.39 3.68
CA ILE A 491 16.74 9.31 4.90
C ILE A 491 17.64 8.96 6.10
N ARG A 492 18.53 7.99 5.94
CA ARG A 492 19.44 7.56 7.01
C ARG A 492 20.38 8.68 7.46
N GLN A 493 20.90 9.45 6.51
CA GLN A 493 21.74 10.62 6.84
C GLN A 493 20.92 11.70 7.56
N TRP A 494 19.73 12.00 7.08
CA TRP A 494 18.81 12.92 7.74
C TRP A 494 18.48 12.47 9.16
N ALA A 495 18.12 11.20 9.36
CA ALA A 495 17.85 10.64 10.68
C ALA A 495 19.08 10.72 11.60
N ALA A 496 20.28 10.47 11.07
CA ALA A 496 21.53 10.58 11.83
C ALA A 496 21.80 12.01 12.31
N ASP A 497 21.62 13.00 11.41
CA ASP A 497 21.81 14.41 11.73
C ASP A 497 20.77 14.86 12.76
N TYR A 498 19.51 14.45 12.62
CA TYR A 498 18.44 14.76 13.56
C TYR A 498 18.68 14.14 14.94
N VAL A 499 19.05 12.87 15.00
CA VAL A 499 19.38 12.18 16.26
C VAL A 499 20.56 12.87 16.95
N ALA A 500 21.58 13.31 16.21
CA ALA A 500 22.75 13.98 16.78
C ALA A 500 22.41 15.33 17.44
N VAL A 501 21.33 16.00 17.04
CA VAL A 501 20.89 17.26 17.67
C VAL A 501 20.41 17.04 19.11
N TYR A 502 19.73 15.90 19.37
CA TYR A 502 19.05 15.68 20.65
C TYR A 502 19.73 14.64 21.54
N TYR A 503 20.40 13.65 20.97
CA TYR A 503 21.09 12.56 21.69
C TYR A 503 22.61 12.72 21.55
N ALA A 504 23.26 13.29 22.55
CA ALA A 504 24.71 13.50 22.53
C ALA A 504 25.48 12.18 22.64
N SER A 505 24.91 11.15 23.27
CA SER A 505 25.53 9.86 23.53
C SER A 505 24.52 8.70 23.47
N ASP A 506 25.01 7.45 23.45
CA ASP A 506 24.18 6.26 23.62
C ASP A 506 23.54 6.21 25.02
N GLY A 507 24.16 6.87 26.00
CA GLY A 507 23.60 7.06 27.34
C GLY A 507 22.30 7.86 27.32
N ASP A 508 22.18 8.85 26.44
CA ASP A 508 20.94 9.62 26.29
C ASP A 508 19.82 8.78 25.72
N VAL A 509 20.13 7.88 24.78
CA VAL A 509 19.17 6.92 24.20
C VAL A 509 18.64 5.98 25.27
N THR A 510 19.51 5.42 26.09
CA THR A 510 19.12 4.47 27.17
C THR A 510 18.44 5.15 28.37
N ALA A 511 18.67 6.44 28.57
CA ALA A 511 18.03 7.24 29.63
C ALA A 511 16.63 7.76 29.22
N ASP A 512 16.28 7.67 27.96
CA ASP A 512 15.00 8.16 27.44
C ASP A 512 13.87 7.17 27.75
N VAL A 513 13.10 7.52 28.78
CA VAL A 513 12.00 6.68 29.27
C VAL A 513 10.79 6.64 28.32
N GLU A 514 10.59 7.70 27.51
CA GLU A 514 9.51 7.73 26.51
C GLU A 514 9.89 6.87 25.29
N LEU A 515 11.14 6.89 24.86
CA LEU A 515 11.65 5.98 23.82
C LEU A 515 11.57 4.51 24.29
N ALA A 516 11.96 4.23 25.54
CA ALA A 516 11.84 2.88 26.10
C ALA A 516 10.36 2.41 26.14
N ALA A 517 9.43 3.30 26.48
CA ALA A 517 8.01 3.02 26.45
C ALA A 517 7.49 2.81 25.00
N TRP A 518 7.98 3.59 24.04
CA TRP A 518 7.66 3.44 22.62
C TRP A 518 8.07 2.07 22.09
N VAL A 519 9.29 1.67 22.35
CA VAL A 519 9.79 0.33 21.99
C VAL A 519 8.95 -0.77 22.63
N GLY A 520 8.62 -0.62 23.92
CA GLY A 520 7.75 -1.56 24.65
C GLY A 520 6.36 -1.69 24.03
N GLU A 521 5.78 -0.58 23.59
CA GLU A 521 4.46 -0.54 22.93
C GLU A 521 4.52 -1.19 21.52
N VAL A 522 5.57 -0.90 20.73
CA VAL A 522 5.78 -1.48 19.39
C VAL A 522 5.92 -3.01 19.47
N ILE A 523 6.69 -3.50 20.43
CA ILE A 523 6.90 -4.95 20.63
C ILE A 523 5.64 -5.61 21.21
N GLY A 524 5.09 -5.05 22.28
CA GLY A 524 4.01 -5.64 23.05
C GLY A 524 2.65 -5.50 22.38
N SER A 525 2.09 -4.30 22.38
CA SER A 525 0.75 -4.03 21.83
C SER A 525 0.76 -4.03 20.30
N GLY A 526 1.80 -3.49 19.68
CA GLY A 526 1.94 -3.41 18.22
C GLY A 526 2.32 -4.73 17.55
N LYS A 527 2.85 -5.70 18.30
CA LYS A 527 3.27 -7.03 17.79
C LYS A 527 4.13 -6.93 16.51
N VAL A 528 5.10 -6.00 16.49
CA VAL A 528 6.04 -5.89 15.37
C VAL A 528 7.13 -6.92 15.54
N ALA A 529 7.10 -7.96 14.71
CA ALA A 529 8.04 -9.07 14.81
C ALA A 529 9.49 -8.62 14.52
N GLY A 530 10.43 -9.18 15.23
CA GLY A 530 11.86 -8.85 15.14
C GLY A 530 12.26 -7.57 15.87
N PHE A 531 11.33 -6.64 16.18
CA PHE A 531 11.66 -5.38 16.84
C PHE A 531 12.25 -5.62 18.24
N ARG A 532 13.28 -4.87 18.61
CA ARG A 532 14.06 -5.09 19.82
C ARG A 532 14.41 -3.79 20.55
N PRO A 533 14.81 -3.84 21.83
CA PRO A 533 15.23 -2.65 22.58
C PRO A 533 16.34 -1.87 21.88
N ILE A 534 16.20 -0.55 21.87
CA ILE A 534 17.17 0.38 21.28
C ILE A 534 18.18 0.76 22.36
N THR A 535 19.45 0.51 22.09
CA THR A 535 20.53 0.70 23.07
C THR A 535 21.57 1.74 22.68
N GLY A 536 21.44 2.32 21.47
CA GLY A 536 22.38 3.32 20.98
C GLY A 536 21.88 4.09 19.78
N ARG A 537 22.54 5.19 19.49
CA ARG A 537 22.18 6.14 18.41
C ARG A 537 22.19 5.49 17.04
N SER A 538 23.17 4.66 16.74
CA SER A 538 23.26 4.01 15.42
C SER A 538 22.05 3.12 15.17
N GLN A 539 21.62 2.34 16.15
CA GLN A 539 20.43 1.51 16.07
C GLN A 539 19.18 2.37 15.93
N LEU A 540 19.04 3.44 16.73
CA LEU A 540 17.91 4.38 16.62
C LEU A 540 17.80 4.98 15.21
N VAL A 541 18.92 5.35 14.59
CA VAL A 541 18.96 5.87 13.22
C VAL A 541 18.45 4.86 12.21
N GLU A 542 18.87 3.59 12.29
CA GLU A 542 18.41 2.53 11.38
C GLU A 542 16.89 2.32 11.48
N GLU A 543 16.37 2.32 12.70
CA GLU A 543 14.94 2.12 12.96
C GLU A 543 14.09 3.30 12.47
N LEU A 544 14.54 4.54 12.74
CA LEU A 544 13.89 5.74 12.20
C LEU A 544 13.91 5.76 10.67
N THR A 545 15.03 5.35 10.05
CA THR A 545 15.15 5.23 8.60
C THR A 545 14.11 4.27 8.02
N MET A 546 13.91 3.12 8.68
CA MET A 546 12.94 2.14 8.23
C MET A 546 11.49 2.63 8.41
N VAL A 547 11.18 3.28 9.53
CA VAL A 547 9.84 3.82 9.80
C VAL A 547 9.48 4.92 8.81
N ASP A 548 10.40 5.88 8.58
CA ASP A 548 10.24 6.95 7.59
C ASP A 548 9.96 6.36 6.20
N ARG A 549 10.83 5.45 5.75
CA ARG A 549 10.67 4.82 4.43
C ARG A 549 9.32 4.08 4.28
N LYS A 550 8.82 3.44 5.33
CA LYS A 550 7.54 2.72 5.30
C LYS A 550 6.34 3.65 5.22
N SER A 551 6.45 4.84 5.78
CA SER A 551 5.37 5.83 5.80
C SER A 551 5.23 6.64 4.51
N VAL A 552 6.21 6.58 3.60
CA VAL A 552 6.24 7.32 2.32
C VAL A 552 5.61 6.53 1.17
N VAL A 553 4.83 5.50 1.43
CA VAL A 553 4.20 4.69 0.36
C VAL A 553 2.86 5.26 -0.08
#